data_f2116c3006da589393aa981ea034bb15
#
_entry.id   f2116c3006da589393aa981ea034bb15
#
_cell.length_a   1.000
_cell.length_b   1.000
_cell.length_c   1.000
_cell.angle_alpha   90.00
_cell.angle_beta   90.00
_cell.angle_gamma   90.00
#
_symmetry.space_group_name_H-M   'P 1'
#
loop_
_entity.id
_entity.type
_entity.pdbx_description
1 polymer ?
#
loop_
_entity_poly.entity_id
_entity_poly.type
_entity_poly.pdbx_seq_one_letter_code
_entity_poly.pdbx_strand_id
1 'polypeptide(L)'
;MLFPDFSFLGEGLRTRCKSTKQMKLLVENPGFILFAVKKKLILQVINRLFMKADINVPIPVLRRMPSYLSFVKTLQKQGEKYVSSTRIAEYMEIDSTQVTKDLSHTGISGKTRVGYEVDSFVRILEDFLGFSRVDGAFLVGAGSLGSALLQDKGLSAFGLQIEAAFDTDKTKIGTKVNDIEIFHIDQFRA
;
A
#
# COMPACT_ATOMS: atom_id res chain seq x y z
N MET A 1 -16.78 19.75 9.89
CA MET A 1 -16.97 18.79 8.80
C MET A 1 -17.22 17.45 9.44
N LEU A 2 -18.44 16.95 9.37
CA LEU A 2 -18.90 15.69 9.98
C LEU A 2 -18.54 14.51 9.06
N PHE A 3 -18.15 13.41 9.63
CA PHE A 3 -17.68 12.20 8.93
C PHE A 3 -18.76 11.12 8.83
N PRO A 4 -18.65 10.18 7.87
CA PRO A 4 -19.70 9.24 7.52
C PRO A 4 -20.00 8.15 8.55
N ASP A 5 -21.26 7.75 8.57
CA ASP A 5 -21.74 6.57 9.29
C ASP A 5 -21.53 5.30 8.42
N PHE A 6 -20.64 4.41 8.88
CA PHE A 6 -20.33 3.15 8.25
C PHE A 6 -21.27 2.01 8.67
N SER A 7 -22.49 2.32 9.09
CA SER A 7 -23.47 1.32 9.54
C SER A 7 -23.84 0.27 8.48
N PHE A 8 -23.50 0.51 7.22
CA PHE A 8 -23.69 -0.42 6.09
C PHE A 8 -22.50 -1.37 5.85
N LEU A 9 -21.35 -1.10 6.46
CA LEU A 9 -20.19 -1.98 6.40
C LEU A 9 -20.32 -2.98 7.56
N GLY A 10 -20.51 -4.24 7.30
CA GLY A 10 -20.77 -5.34 8.20
C GLY A 10 -20.38 -5.22 9.69
N GLU A 11 -20.91 -6.06 10.55
CA GLU A 11 -20.88 -5.92 12.02
C GLU A 11 -19.48 -5.72 12.65
N GLY A 12 -18.41 -6.11 11.98
CA GLY A 12 -17.03 -5.92 12.43
C GLY A 12 -16.51 -4.48 12.38
N LEU A 13 -17.15 -3.59 11.59
CA LEU A 13 -16.74 -2.21 11.39
C LEU A 13 -17.59 -1.19 12.15
N ARG A 14 -18.71 -1.63 12.73
CA ARG A 14 -19.68 -0.77 13.43
C ARG A 14 -19.18 -0.04 14.67
N THR A 15 -18.04 -0.40 15.22
CA THR A 15 -17.71 0.02 16.58
C THR A 15 -16.82 1.24 16.70
N ARG A 16 -16.42 1.93 15.61
CA ARG A 16 -15.31 2.90 15.75
C ARG A 16 -15.41 4.27 15.10
N CYS A 17 -16.56 4.74 14.64
CA CYS A 17 -16.59 6.07 14.02
C CYS A 17 -17.64 7.01 14.62
N LYS A 18 -17.31 7.75 15.67
CA LYS A 18 -18.21 8.75 16.31
C LYS A 18 -17.68 10.19 16.45
N SER A 19 -16.53 10.56 15.92
CA SER A 19 -16.07 11.96 15.97
C SER A 19 -14.85 12.24 15.08
N THR A 20 -14.54 13.53 14.84
CA THR A 20 -13.31 14.02 14.17
C THR A 20 -12.03 13.44 14.80
N LYS A 21 -12.09 13.07 16.07
CA LYS A 21 -11.05 12.37 16.82
C LYS A 21 -10.83 10.93 16.30
N GLN A 22 -11.88 10.30 15.76
CA GLN A 22 -11.85 8.92 15.27
C GLN A 22 -11.34 8.80 13.83
N MET A 23 -11.46 9.84 12.99
CA MET A 23 -10.72 9.84 11.72
C MET A 23 -9.22 9.94 11.92
N LYS A 24 -8.80 10.61 13.00
CA LYS A 24 -7.41 10.53 13.45
C LYS A 24 -7.02 9.09 13.80
N LEU A 25 -7.93 8.31 14.38
CA LEU A 25 -7.75 6.90 14.74
C LEU A 25 -7.82 5.95 13.54
N LEU A 26 -8.63 6.24 12.51
CA LEU A 26 -8.69 5.48 11.26
C LEU A 26 -7.43 5.69 10.40
N VAL A 27 -6.88 6.90 10.43
CA VAL A 27 -5.57 7.21 9.82
C VAL A 27 -4.41 6.69 10.68
N GLU A 28 -4.65 6.42 11.95
CA GLU A 28 -3.70 5.87 12.93
C GLU A 28 -3.72 4.34 12.99
N ASN A 29 -4.72 3.70 12.40
CA ASN A 29 -4.82 2.24 12.34
C ASN A 29 -4.07 1.75 11.09
N PRO A 30 -3.00 0.94 11.21
CA PRO A 30 -2.18 0.51 10.07
C PRO A 30 -2.92 -0.33 9.03
N GLY A 31 -4.20 -0.63 9.22
CA GLY A 31 -5.06 -1.38 8.32
C GLY A 31 -6.00 -0.55 7.44
N PHE A 32 -5.93 0.79 7.46
CA PHE A 32 -6.82 1.61 6.64
C PHE A 32 -6.06 2.61 5.76
N ILE A 33 -6.07 2.40 4.45
CA ILE A 33 -5.52 3.32 3.46
C ILE A 33 -6.67 4.07 2.79
N LEU A 34 -6.75 5.40 3.00
CA LEU A 34 -7.68 6.26 2.31
C LEU A 34 -7.08 6.70 0.97
N PHE A 35 -7.55 6.13 -0.14
CA PHE A 35 -7.21 6.58 -1.48
C PHE A 35 -8.08 7.79 -1.86
N ALA A 36 -7.58 9.00 -1.61
CA ALA A 36 -8.21 10.22 -2.10
C ALA A 36 -7.56 10.64 -3.43
N VAL A 37 -8.30 10.57 -4.53
CA VAL A 37 -7.82 10.92 -5.89
C VAL A 37 -7.76 12.46 -6.11
N LYS A 38 -7.58 13.26 -5.08
CA LYS A 38 -7.14 14.66 -5.21
C LYS A 38 -5.69 14.80 -4.80
N LYS A 39 -4.83 15.05 -5.77
CA LYS A 39 -3.35 15.10 -5.73
C LYS A 39 -2.71 15.74 -4.47
N LYS A 40 -3.40 16.65 -3.79
CA LYS A 40 -2.88 17.37 -2.62
C LYS A 40 -3.14 16.65 -1.27
N LEU A 41 -4.16 15.78 -1.21
CA LEU A 41 -4.53 15.06 0.01
C LEU A 41 -3.73 13.76 0.17
N ILE A 42 -3.41 13.09 -0.96
CA ILE A 42 -2.63 11.86 -1.00
C ILE A 42 -1.24 12.07 -0.38
N LEU A 43 -0.56 13.17 -0.73
CA LEU A 43 0.78 13.43 -0.20
C LEU A 43 0.77 13.69 1.32
N GLN A 44 -0.29 14.33 1.84
CA GLN A 44 -0.41 14.61 3.28
C GLN A 44 -0.75 13.36 4.09
N VAL A 45 -1.58 12.47 3.53
CA VAL A 45 -1.96 11.20 4.18
C VAL A 45 -0.79 10.22 4.16
N ILE A 46 -0.11 10.09 3.02
CA ILE A 46 1.10 9.26 2.90
C ILE A 46 2.19 9.74 3.85
N ASN A 47 2.53 11.04 3.86
CA ASN A 47 3.53 11.58 4.78
C ASN A 47 3.12 11.37 6.25
N ARG A 48 1.82 11.42 6.59
CA ARG A 48 1.35 11.27 7.98
C ARG A 48 1.30 9.81 8.42
N LEU A 49 1.00 8.87 7.52
CA LEU A 49 1.05 7.43 7.78
C LEU A 49 2.50 6.94 7.96
N PHE A 50 3.41 7.41 7.10
CA PHE A 50 4.84 7.08 7.20
C PHE A 50 5.53 7.75 8.40
N MET A 51 5.04 8.90 8.88
CA MET A 51 5.62 9.57 10.06
C MET A 51 5.19 8.97 11.41
N LYS A 52 4.23 8.03 11.45
CA LYS A 52 3.75 7.40 12.70
C LYS A 52 4.20 5.95 12.91
N ALA A 53 4.69 5.28 11.89
CA ALA A 53 5.52 4.12 12.11
C ALA A 53 6.90 4.65 12.55
N ASP A 54 7.46 4.18 13.65
CA ASP A 54 8.85 4.41 14.07
C ASP A 54 9.86 3.77 13.07
N ILE A 55 9.52 3.79 11.79
CA ILE A 55 10.36 3.31 10.70
C ILE A 55 11.27 4.49 10.33
N ASN A 56 12.41 4.56 11.00
CA ASN A 56 13.49 5.51 10.69
C ASN A 56 14.18 5.15 9.36
N VAL A 57 13.37 4.99 8.30
CA VAL A 57 13.85 4.65 6.95
C VAL A 57 13.73 5.88 6.04
N PRO A 58 14.83 6.33 5.41
CA PRO A 58 14.80 7.46 4.51
C PRO A 58 13.86 7.24 3.32
N ILE A 59 13.10 8.27 2.91
CA ILE A 59 12.16 8.20 1.78
C ILE A 59 12.82 7.69 0.48
N PRO A 60 14.08 8.09 0.12
CA PRO A 60 14.74 7.53 -1.06
C PRO A 60 14.94 6.02 -1.00
N VAL A 61 15.18 5.46 0.19
CA VAL A 61 15.29 4.02 0.42
C VAL A 61 13.94 3.35 0.13
N LEU A 62 12.86 3.83 0.76
CA LEU A 62 11.50 3.30 0.56
C LEU A 62 11.08 3.30 -0.92
N ARG A 63 11.47 4.32 -1.69
CA ARG A 63 11.16 4.40 -3.12
C ARG A 63 11.84 3.32 -3.96
N ARG A 64 13.01 2.81 -3.55
CA ARG A 64 13.73 1.76 -4.26
C ARG A 64 13.27 0.34 -3.91
N MET A 65 12.67 0.14 -2.73
CA MET A 65 12.26 -1.19 -2.25
C MET A 65 11.33 -1.96 -3.21
N PRO A 66 10.28 -1.33 -3.80
CA PRO A 66 9.42 -2.04 -4.77
C PRO A 66 10.19 -2.52 -6.01
N SER A 67 11.18 -1.75 -6.48
CA SER A 67 12.02 -2.13 -7.63
C SER A 67 12.95 -3.30 -7.28
N TYR A 68 13.53 -3.31 -6.08
CA TYR A 68 14.29 -4.47 -5.58
C TYR A 68 13.42 -5.72 -5.53
N LEU A 69 12.20 -5.61 -4.97
CA LEU A 69 11.26 -6.73 -4.90
C LEU A 69 10.89 -7.25 -6.28
N SER A 70 10.57 -6.37 -7.23
CA SER A 70 10.23 -6.73 -8.61
C SER A 70 11.36 -7.50 -9.28
N PHE A 71 12.58 -7.03 -9.16
CA PHE A 71 13.76 -7.69 -9.73
C PHE A 71 13.97 -9.07 -9.11
N VAL A 72 13.97 -9.16 -7.77
CA VAL A 72 14.23 -10.44 -7.09
C VAL A 72 13.11 -11.46 -7.33
N LYS A 73 11.85 -11.02 -7.47
CA LYS A 73 10.74 -11.88 -7.92
C LYS A 73 10.96 -12.44 -9.34
N THR A 74 11.60 -11.69 -10.22
CA THR A 74 11.97 -12.19 -11.53
C THR A 74 13.01 -13.29 -11.42
N LEU A 75 14.02 -13.12 -10.57
CA LEU A 75 15.03 -14.15 -10.29
C LEU A 75 14.42 -15.39 -9.64
N GLN A 76 13.48 -15.21 -8.73
CA GLN A 76 12.73 -16.30 -8.09
C GLN A 76 11.98 -17.15 -9.14
N LYS A 77 11.31 -16.52 -10.10
CA LYS A 77 10.63 -17.22 -11.22
C LYS A 77 11.60 -17.97 -12.12
N GLN A 78 12.85 -17.52 -12.21
CA GLN A 78 13.92 -18.17 -12.95
C GLN A 78 14.58 -19.34 -12.16
N GLY A 79 14.18 -19.56 -10.91
CA GLY A 79 14.72 -20.60 -10.05
C GLY A 79 16.07 -20.26 -9.42
N GLU A 80 16.47 -19.00 -9.43
CA GLU A 80 17.72 -18.54 -8.80
C GLU A 80 17.61 -18.64 -7.27
N LYS A 81 18.61 -19.23 -6.63
CA LYS A 81 18.64 -19.43 -5.17
C LYS A 81 19.24 -18.24 -4.42
N TYR A 82 20.21 -17.57 -5.03
CA TYR A 82 20.94 -16.47 -4.40
C TYR A 82 21.13 -15.31 -5.36
N VAL A 83 21.18 -14.09 -4.80
CA VAL A 83 21.47 -12.86 -5.54
C VAL A 83 22.49 -12.02 -4.78
N SER A 84 23.50 -11.49 -5.47
CA SER A 84 24.47 -10.58 -4.87
C SER A 84 24.01 -9.14 -4.88
N SER A 85 24.51 -8.30 -3.95
CA SER A 85 24.29 -6.85 -3.98
C SER A 85 24.78 -6.22 -5.29
N THR A 86 25.86 -6.74 -5.86
CA THR A 86 26.40 -6.29 -7.15
C THR A 86 25.40 -6.51 -8.28
N ARG A 87 24.79 -7.71 -8.38
CA ARG A 87 23.79 -8.02 -9.41
C ARG A 87 22.52 -7.16 -9.27
N ILE A 88 22.10 -6.86 -8.03
CA ILE A 88 20.99 -5.93 -7.78
C ILE A 88 21.41 -4.51 -8.21
N ALA A 89 22.60 -4.09 -7.87
CA ALA A 89 23.13 -2.76 -8.18
C ALA A 89 23.24 -2.52 -9.69
N GLU A 90 23.72 -3.51 -10.45
CA GLU A 90 23.78 -3.50 -11.91
C GLU A 90 22.39 -3.30 -12.53
N TYR A 91 21.39 -4.07 -12.06
CA TYR A 91 20.01 -3.94 -12.54
C TYR A 91 19.40 -2.58 -12.24
N MET A 92 19.72 -2.01 -11.07
CA MET A 92 19.17 -0.74 -10.58
C MET A 92 19.99 0.48 -11.04
N GLU A 93 21.13 0.27 -11.70
CA GLU A 93 22.08 1.31 -12.11
C GLU A 93 22.55 2.19 -10.93
N ILE A 94 22.86 1.55 -9.79
CA ILE A 94 23.35 2.19 -8.56
C ILE A 94 24.57 1.49 -8.02
N ASP A 95 25.19 2.05 -6.98
CA ASP A 95 26.32 1.43 -6.29
C ASP A 95 25.89 0.25 -5.39
N SER A 96 26.67 -0.83 -5.36
CA SER A 96 26.40 -2.01 -4.53
C SER A 96 26.41 -1.73 -3.04
N THR A 97 27.19 -0.74 -2.61
CA THR A 97 27.19 -0.24 -1.22
C THR A 97 25.86 0.42 -0.87
N GLN A 98 25.23 1.10 -1.84
CA GLN A 98 23.90 1.68 -1.65
C GLN A 98 22.85 0.58 -1.45
N VAL A 99 22.89 -0.50 -2.26
CA VAL A 99 21.99 -1.65 -2.08
C VAL A 99 22.14 -2.24 -0.68
N THR A 100 23.37 -2.46 -0.22
CA THR A 100 23.63 -3.02 1.11
C THR A 100 23.13 -2.11 2.23
N LYS A 101 23.32 -0.80 2.11
CA LYS A 101 22.79 0.19 3.07
C LYS A 101 21.26 0.21 3.07
N ASP A 102 20.64 0.18 1.90
CA ASP A 102 19.19 0.16 1.80
C ASP A 102 18.58 -1.08 2.46
N LEU A 103 19.14 -2.25 2.16
CA LEU A 103 18.67 -3.53 2.72
C LEU A 103 18.87 -3.64 4.23
N SER A 104 19.85 -2.94 4.81
CA SER A 104 20.03 -2.92 6.27
C SER A 104 18.84 -2.40 7.05
N HIS A 105 17.97 -1.58 6.40
CA HIS A 105 16.74 -1.09 6.99
C HIS A 105 15.60 -2.12 7.03
N THR A 106 15.73 -3.22 6.28
CA THR A 106 14.66 -4.22 6.11
C THR A 106 14.83 -5.47 6.97
N GLY A 107 16.00 -5.64 7.60
CA GLY A 107 16.37 -6.86 8.30
C GLY A 107 16.85 -8.00 7.37
N ILE A 108 16.93 -7.76 6.06
CA ILE A 108 17.50 -8.73 5.11
C ILE A 108 18.99 -8.83 5.35
N SER A 109 19.48 -10.06 5.62
CA SER A 109 20.90 -10.34 5.82
C SER A 109 21.44 -11.26 4.72
N GLY A 110 22.58 -10.87 4.14
CA GLY A 110 23.28 -11.68 3.16
C GLY A 110 24.29 -12.63 3.81
N LYS A 111 24.57 -13.76 3.16
CA LYS A 111 25.67 -14.66 3.50
C LYS A 111 26.95 -14.19 2.80
N THR A 112 28.05 -14.11 3.55
CA THR A 112 29.36 -13.70 3.00
C THR A 112 29.73 -14.55 1.80
N ARG A 113 30.13 -13.90 0.71
CA ARG A 113 30.53 -14.52 -0.57
C ARG A 113 29.42 -15.28 -1.33
N VAL A 114 28.22 -15.39 -0.77
CA VAL A 114 27.08 -16.07 -1.40
C VAL A 114 26.02 -15.06 -1.86
N GLY A 115 25.76 -14.03 -1.03
CA GLY A 115 24.71 -13.05 -1.26
C GLY A 115 23.44 -13.34 -0.47
N TYR A 116 22.33 -12.84 -0.94
CA TYR A 116 21.01 -12.94 -0.32
C TYR A 116 20.25 -14.13 -0.89
N GLU A 117 19.62 -14.91 -0.02
CA GLU A 117 18.72 -15.98 -0.43
C GLU A 117 17.42 -15.38 -1.01
N VAL A 118 17.10 -15.76 -2.24
CA VAL A 118 16.01 -15.13 -3.04
C VAL A 118 14.66 -15.27 -2.36
N ASP A 119 14.28 -16.45 -1.87
CA ASP A 119 12.97 -16.67 -1.24
C ASP A 119 12.83 -15.90 0.07
N SER A 120 13.85 -15.88 0.89
CA SER A 120 13.88 -15.08 2.13
C SER A 120 13.83 -13.59 1.85
N PHE A 121 14.54 -13.14 0.81
CA PHE A 121 14.55 -11.74 0.37
C PHE A 121 13.14 -11.28 -0.02
N VAL A 122 12.46 -12.05 -0.87
CA VAL A 122 11.08 -11.71 -1.33
C VAL A 122 10.15 -11.63 -0.12
N ARG A 123 10.13 -12.66 0.74
CA ARG A 123 9.26 -12.71 1.91
C ARG A 123 9.47 -11.53 2.87
N ILE A 124 10.73 -11.24 3.22
CA ILE A 124 11.05 -10.16 4.17
C ILE A 124 10.68 -8.81 3.58
N LEU A 125 10.92 -8.62 2.27
CA LEU A 125 10.61 -7.35 1.62
C LEU A 125 9.12 -7.15 1.38
N GLU A 126 8.34 -8.22 1.12
CA GLU A 126 6.88 -8.16 1.09
C GLU A 126 6.30 -7.80 2.45
N ASP A 127 6.81 -8.39 3.53
CA ASP A 127 6.43 -8.03 4.90
C ASP A 127 6.78 -6.58 5.22
N PHE A 128 7.98 -6.15 4.87
CA PHE A 128 8.45 -4.79 5.09
C PHE A 128 7.60 -3.74 4.34
N LEU A 129 7.15 -4.05 3.12
CA LEU A 129 6.29 -3.20 2.30
C LEU A 129 4.79 -3.32 2.67
N GLY A 130 4.43 -4.24 3.57
CA GLY A 130 3.04 -4.48 3.95
C GLY A 130 2.25 -5.33 2.96
N PHE A 131 2.89 -5.93 1.94
CA PHE A 131 2.21 -6.72 0.90
C PHE A 131 1.78 -8.12 1.36
N SER A 132 2.28 -8.59 2.50
CA SER A 132 1.86 -9.85 3.13
C SER A 132 0.49 -9.78 3.82
N ARG A 133 -0.05 -8.58 3.99
CA ARG A 133 -1.38 -8.33 4.56
C ARG A 133 -2.26 -7.66 3.53
N VAL A 134 -3.54 -8.00 3.53
CA VAL A 134 -4.53 -7.30 2.71
C VAL A 134 -5.31 -6.36 3.62
N ASP A 135 -5.09 -5.06 3.43
CA ASP A 135 -5.77 -4.01 4.16
C ASP A 135 -6.96 -3.49 3.35
N GLY A 136 -8.10 -3.28 4.02
CA GLY A 136 -9.28 -2.68 3.43
C GLY A 136 -9.04 -1.19 3.09
N ALA A 137 -9.54 -0.75 1.94
CA ALA A 137 -9.40 0.61 1.46
C ALA A 137 -10.72 1.19 0.95
N PHE A 138 -10.89 2.50 1.08
CA PHE A 138 -11.97 3.23 0.46
C PHE A 138 -11.44 4.12 -0.66
N LEU A 139 -12.09 4.04 -1.82
CA LEU A 139 -11.76 4.88 -2.97
C LEU A 139 -12.62 6.14 -2.96
N VAL A 140 -12.01 7.32 -3.00
CA VAL A 140 -12.72 8.60 -3.15
C VAL A 140 -12.42 9.19 -4.53
N GLY A 141 -13.45 9.25 -5.35
CA GLY A 141 -13.42 9.69 -6.75
C GLY A 141 -13.38 8.51 -7.73
N ALA A 142 -14.56 8.14 -8.26
CA ALA A 142 -14.70 7.10 -9.29
C ALA A 142 -14.66 7.68 -10.71
N GLY A 143 -13.74 8.64 -10.96
CA GLY A 143 -13.41 9.14 -12.31
C GLY A 143 -12.63 8.11 -13.12
N SER A 144 -12.03 8.50 -14.25
CA SER A 144 -11.29 7.59 -15.14
C SER A 144 -10.24 6.76 -14.39
N LEU A 145 -9.41 7.41 -13.56
CA LEU A 145 -8.39 6.71 -12.75
C LEU A 145 -9.02 5.82 -11.67
N GLY A 146 -10.03 6.36 -10.94
CA GLY A 146 -10.71 5.58 -9.90
C GLY A 146 -11.40 4.34 -10.46
N SER A 147 -12.08 4.47 -11.60
CA SER A 147 -12.71 3.34 -12.30
C SER A 147 -11.69 2.30 -12.76
N ALA A 148 -10.53 2.74 -13.23
CA ALA A 148 -9.44 1.83 -13.59
C ALA A 148 -8.92 1.05 -12.36
N LEU A 149 -8.76 1.71 -11.21
CA LEU A 149 -8.37 1.07 -9.95
C LEU A 149 -9.43 0.09 -9.44
N LEU A 150 -10.73 0.42 -9.58
CA LEU A 150 -11.83 -0.49 -9.22
C LEU A 150 -11.85 -1.74 -10.12
N GLN A 151 -11.37 -1.63 -11.36
CA GLN A 151 -11.28 -2.75 -12.30
C GLN A 151 -10.02 -3.59 -12.11
N ASP A 152 -9.00 -3.06 -11.43
CA ASP A 152 -7.73 -3.74 -11.24
C ASP A 152 -7.86 -4.87 -10.20
N LYS A 153 -7.65 -6.11 -10.66
CA LYS A 153 -7.66 -7.30 -9.80
C LYS A 153 -6.29 -7.55 -9.14
N GLY A 154 -5.27 -6.79 -9.49
CA GLY A 154 -3.90 -6.96 -8.99
C GLY A 154 -3.61 -6.22 -7.69
N LEU A 155 -4.47 -5.32 -7.25
CA LEU A 155 -4.23 -4.50 -6.03
C LEU A 155 -4.04 -5.35 -4.76
N SER A 156 -4.73 -6.48 -4.66
CA SER A 156 -4.58 -7.40 -3.52
C SER A 156 -3.17 -8.00 -3.42
N ALA A 157 -2.48 -8.16 -4.55
CA ALA A 157 -1.08 -8.61 -4.57
C ALA A 157 -0.10 -7.57 -3.98
N PHE A 158 -0.57 -6.34 -3.80
CA PHE A 158 0.13 -5.24 -3.14
C PHE A 158 -0.46 -4.91 -1.77
N GLY A 159 -1.19 -5.86 -1.17
CA GLY A 159 -1.76 -5.71 0.16
C GLY A 159 -2.95 -4.74 0.24
N LEU A 160 -3.66 -4.48 -0.86
CA LEU A 160 -4.76 -3.53 -0.90
C LEU A 160 -6.04 -4.15 -1.46
N GLN A 161 -7.17 -4.01 -0.73
CA GLN A 161 -8.49 -4.38 -1.18
C GLN A 161 -9.44 -3.19 -1.10
N ILE A 162 -10.03 -2.77 -2.22
CA ILE A 162 -11.03 -1.71 -2.21
C ILE A 162 -12.36 -2.32 -1.77
N GLU A 163 -12.92 -1.83 -0.66
CA GLU A 163 -14.17 -2.33 -0.07
C GLU A 163 -15.37 -1.49 -0.49
N ALA A 164 -15.17 -0.18 -0.72
CA ALA A 164 -16.22 0.73 -1.20
C ALA A 164 -15.61 1.91 -1.95
N ALA A 165 -16.40 2.51 -2.84
CA ALA A 165 -16.02 3.71 -3.56
C ALA A 165 -17.03 4.85 -3.31
N PHE A 166 -16.56 6.10 -3.38
CA PHE A 166 -17.35 7.29 -3.15
C PHE A 166 -17.12 8.32 -4.26
N ASP A 167 -18.18 8.95 -4.75
CA ASP A 167 -18.10 10.02 -5.74
C ASP A 167 -19.15 11.12 -5.43
N THR A 168 -18.97 12.28 -6.02
CA THR A 168 -19.94 13.38 -6.01
C THR A 168 -20.88 13.33 -7.22
N ASP A 169 -20.52 12.58 -8.25
CA ASP A 169 -21.27 12.46 -9.51
C ASP A 169 -22.47 11.53 -9.33
N LYS A 170 -23.66 12.13 -9.33
CA LYS A 170 -24.93 11.41 -9.15
C LYS A 170 -25.19 10.33 -10.21
N THR A 171 -24.57 10.44 -11.38
CA THR A 171 -24.74 9.44 -12.45
C THR A 171 -24.04 8.12 -12.17
N LYS A 172 -23.07 8.13 -11.26
CA LYS A 172 -22.27 6.94 -10.87
C LYS A 172 -22.79 6.29 -9.59
N ILE A 173 -23.53 7.05 -8.78
CA ILE A 173 -24.00 6.57 -7.47
C ILE A 173 -24.96 5.40 -7.66
N GLY A 174 -24.79 4.33 -6.85
CA GLY A 174 -25.56 3.10 -6.94
C GLY A 174 -25.11 2.17 -8.07
N THR A 175 -24.13 2.56 -8.89
CA THR A 175 -23.52 1.64 -9.86
C THR A 175 -22.46 0.78 -9.20
N LYS A 176 -22.14 -0.38 -9.79
CA LYS A 176 -21.10 -1.29 -9.31
C LYS A 176 -20.01 -1.45 -10.36
N VAL A 177 -18.78 -1.50 -9.89
CA VAL A 177 -17.59 -1.85 -10.70
C VAL A 177 -16.86 -2.98 -9.97
N ASN A 178 -16.75 -4.18 -10.60
CA ASN A 178 -16.20 -5.39 -9.98
C ASN A 178 -16.80 -5.67 -8.57
N ASP A 179 -18.14 -5.65 -8.48
CA ASP A 179 -18.92 -5.86 -7.25
C ASP A 179 -18.75 -4.76 -6.16
N ILE A 180 -17.90 -3.76 -6.39
CA ILE A 180 -17.70 -2.62 -5.50
C ILE A 180 -18.75 -1.54 -5.86
N GLU A 181 -19.61 -1.21 -4.90
CA GLU A 181 -20.64 -0.20 -5.07
C GLU A 181 -20.07 1.20 -4.89
N ILE A 182 -20.56 2.16 -5.71
CA ILE A 182 -20.20 3.57 -5.64
C ILE A 182 -21.28 4.33 -4.87
N PHE A 183 -20.92 4.88 -3.73
CA PHE A 183 -21.77 5.64 -2.85
C PHE A 183 -21.60 7.15 -3.05
N HIS A 184 -22.61 7.93 -2.64
CA HIS A 184 -22.46 9.38 -2.59
C HIS A 184 -21.44 9.77 -1.50
N ILE A 185 -20.60 10.78 -1.78
CA ILE A 185 -19.56 11.23 -0.81
C ILE A 185 -20.15 11.65 0.54
N ASP A 186 -21.42 12.09 0.57
CA ASP A 186 -22.11 12.44 1.82
C ASP A 186 -22.41 11.22 2.70
N GLN A 187 -22.45 10.01 2.13
CA GLN A 187 -22.56 8.76 2.89
C GLN A 187 -21.26 8.41 3.59
N PHE A 188 -20.16 9.05 3.20
CA PHE A 188 -18.89 9.04 3.92
C PHE A 188 -18.94 9.97 5.16
N ARG A 189 -20.10 10.24 5.76
CA ARG A 189 -20.28 11.04 6.98
C ARG A 189 -20.76 10.17 8.13
N ALA A 190 -20.16 10.41 9.30
CA ALA A 190 -20.65 9.88 10.57
C ALA A 190 -21.84 10.70 11.05
#